data_fea06d483f2885436fba749d32facd88
#
_entry.id   fea06d483f2885436fba749d32facd88
#
_cell.length_a   1.000
_cell.length_b   1.000
_cell.length_c   1.000
_cell.angle_alpha   90.00
_cell.angle_beta   90.00
_cell.angle_gamma   90.00
#
_symmetry.space_group_name_H-M   'P 1'
#
loop_
_entity.id
_entity.type
_entity.pdbx_description
1 polymer ?
#
loop_
_entity_poly.entity_id
_entity_poly.type
_entity_poly.pdbx_seq_one_letter_code
_entity_poly.pdbx_strand_id
1 'polypeptide(L)'
;MLNLKAKIPFFVSLFFVITLLMVNPSMASQVTGLYDVEILVKDEGADQRWGAFVKGLDEVFVRIAGDSIVMDKLKRPAPTAYVKRYSYDPVDPPETNVKGEVLTHRIKIQYNGSLMEKYLQDNGFAVWGEHRPQVIIWLAVRDGRNEYVLKAADQSLVKSMADQAMTRRGVPQRWPIYDAKDRKALSIADIRGGFQDQVNAASKRYTRGPALTGSLIWNGRQWQSNWSLLMASGNRHWDLADTDYEQLINKAVDQAADMLGSVFAVHEGKTGQELVAVRLDIAAVTSVERYRQVEEYLRDISIVSSVVPLTINGSSVMFELKLRSNEGDLLNILKNDAELVKVEVSSVPDEEAFD
;
A
#
# COMPACT_ATOMS: atom_id res chain seq x y z
N MET A 1 36.72 2.62 50.07
CA MET A 1 37.00 3.07 48.70
C MET A 1 36.15 2.23 47.73
N LEU A 2 34.96 2.68 47.38
CA LEU A 2 34.07 2.04 46.43
C LEU A 2 34.21 2.74 45.09
N ASN A 3 34.80 2.03 44.10
CA ASN A 3 34.88 2.52 42.73
C ASN A 3 33.58 2.16 41.97
N LEU A 4 32.70 3.09 41.84
CA LEU A 4 31.47 3.00 41.04
C LEU A 4 31.83 3.39 39.59
N LYS A 5 32.08 2.40 38.72
CA LYS A 5 32.22 2.62 37.27
C LYS A 5 30.82 2.74 36.67
N ALA A 6 30.38 3.97 36.43
CA ALA A 6 29.20 4.23 35.63
C ALA A 6 29.48 3.81 34.17
N LYS A 7 28.73 2.81 33.69
CA LYS A 7 28.66 2.48 32.25
C LYS A 7 27.77 3.51 31.57
N ILE A 8 28.37 4.38 30.79
CA ILE A 8 27.66 5.27 29.88
C ILE A 8 27.16 4.40 28.70
N PRO A 9 25.86 4.32 28.40
CA PRO A 9 25.41 3.62 27.20
C PRO A 9 25.88 4.38 25.96
N PHE A 10 26.57 3.68 25.09
CA PHE A 10 27.05 4.18 23.82
C PHE A 10 25.84 4.34 22.89
N PHE A 11 25.26 5.55 22.80
CA PHE A 11 24.23 5.88 21.84
C PHE A 11 24.87 6.01 20.46
N VAL A 12 24.63 5.03 19.58
CA VAL A 12 24.94 5.19 18.16
C VAL A 12 23.89 6.11 17.55
N SER A 13 24.24 7.37 17.39
CA SER A 13 23.42 8.36 16.69
C SER A 13 23.73 8.28 15.21
N LEU A 14 22.84 7.66 14.41
CA LEU A 14 22.94 7.68 12.96
C LEU A 14 22.22 8.93 12.44
N PHE A 15 22.97 9.85 11.85
CA PHE A 15 22.46 11.07 11.22
C PHE A 15 21.95 10.76 9.81
N PHE A 16 20.67 10.97 9.56
CA PHE A 16 20.04 10.84 8.24
C PHE A 16 19.59 12.21 7.74
N VAL A 17 20.22 12.72 6.68
CA VAL A 17 19.78 13.96 6.00
C VAL A 17 18.94 13.59 4.78
N ILE A 18 17.68 13.99 4.79
CA ILE A 18 16.73 13.81 3.68
C ILE A 18 16.42 15.19 3.07
N THR A 19 16.86 15.43 1.83
CA THR A 19 16.55 16.66 1.10
C THR A 19 15.32 16.48 0.22
N LEU A 20 14.30 17.30 0.44
CA LEU A 20 13.05 17.30 -0.31
C LEU A 20 13.16 18.26 -1.49
N LEU A 21 13.19 17.75 -2.71
CA LEU A 21 13.06 18.57 -3.92
C LEU A 21 11.59 18.93 -4.14
N MET A 22 11.32 20.19 -4.48
CA MET A 22 9.99 20.72 -4.79
C MET A 22 9.28 19.85 -5.82
N VAL A 23 8.31 19.09 -5.39
CA VAL A 23 7.38 18.34 -6.25
C VAL A 23 5.99 18.50 -5.66
N ASN A 24 5.01 18.73 -6.53
CA ASN A 24 3.60 18.70 -6.14
C ASN A 24 3.33 17.49 -5.25
N PRO A 25 2.66 17.66 -4.11
CA PRO A 25 2.44 16.59 -3.17
C PRO A 25 1.70 15.45 -3.86
N SER A 26 2.39 14.35 -4.12
CA SER A 26 1.75 13.08 -4.31
C SER A 26 1.45 12.60 -2.90
N MET A 27 0.30 12.98 -2.38
CA MET A 27 -0.15 12.53 -1.06
C MET A 27 -0.11 11.01 -1.04
N ALA A 28 0.64 10.43 -0.13
CA ALA A 28 0.38 9.05 0.25
C ALA A 28 -1.10 9.00 0.63
N SER A 29 -1.84 8.12 0.01
CA SER A 29 -3.29 8.15 0.11
C SER A 29 -3.69 7.44 1.39
N GLN A 30 -4.22 8.19 2.36
CA GLN A 30 -4.94 7.56 3.46
C GLN A 30 -6.14 6.81 2.87
N VAL A 31 -6.13 5.49 3.02
CA VAL A 31 -7.21 4.65 2.52
C VAL A 31 -8.41 4.77 3.44
N THR A 32 -9.44 5.48 2.98
CA THR A 32 -10.72 5.54 3.69
C THR A 32 -11.49 4.23 3.52
N GLY A 33 -12.22 3.81 4.56
CA GLY A 33 -13.04 2.59 4.50
C GLY A 33 -12.23 1.28 4.52
N LEU A 34 -11.01 1.29 5.06
CA LEU A 34 -10.17 0.10 5.14
C LEU A 34 -10.86 -1.08 5.85
N TYR A 35 -11.75 -0.79 6.79
CA TYR A 35 -12.51 -1.77 7.58
C TYR A 35 -13.97 -1.92 7.13
N ASP A 36 -14.31 -1.34 5.99
CA ASP A 36 -15.66 -1.39 5.44
C ASP A 36 -15.73 -2.42 4.31
N VAL A 37 -16.83 -3.17 4.22
CA VAL A 37 -17.10 -4.10 3.13
C VAL A 37 -18.56 -3.99 2.70
N GLU A 38 -18.80 -4.28 1.43
CA GLU A 38 -20.12 -4.38 0.85
C GLU A 38 -20.29 -5.77 0.23
N ILE A 39 -21.33 -6.49 0.63
CA ILE A 39 -21.57 -7.85 0.18
C ILE A 39 -23.01 -7.95 -0.34
N LEU A 40 -23.16 -8.52 -1.53
CA LEU A 40 -24.47 -8.82 -2.09
C LEU A 40 -25.06 -10.07 -1.41
N VAL A 41 -26.33 -9.97 -1.02
CA VAL A 41 -27.08 -11.01 -0.32
C VAL A 41 -28.47 -11.18 -0.96
N LYS A 42 -29.08 -12.36 -0.77
CA LYS A 42 -30.41 -12.65 -1.30
C LYS A 42 -31.51 -11.86 -0.60
N ASP A 43 -31.38 -11.70 0.72
CA ASP A 43 -32.34 -11.06 1.60
C ASP A 43 -31.66 -10.56 2.87
N GLU A 44 -32.41 -9.93 3.77
CA GLU A 44 -31.96 -9.45 5.08
C GLU A 44 -32.00 -10.51 6.19
N GLY A 45 -32.20 -11.78 5.86
CA GLY A 45 -32.32 -12.89 6.80
C GLY A 45 -31.06 -13.10 7.65
N ALA A 46 -31.25 -13.75 8.80
CA ALA A 46 -30.17 -13.96 9.77
C ALA A 46 -29.02 -14.80 9.19
N ASP A 47 -29.32 -15.82 8.37
CA ASP A 47 -28.32 -16.70 7.77
C ASP A 47 -27.51 -15.95 6.71
N GLN A 48 -28.17 -15.13 5.85
CA GLN A 48 -27.49 -14.28 4.88
C GLN A 48 -26.58 -13.28 5.56
N ARG A 49 -27.05 -12.63 6.62
CA ARG A 49 -26.29 -11.70 7.42
C ARG A 49 -25.06 -12.34 8.08
N TRP A 50 -25.26 -13.53 8.68
CA TRP A 50 -24.14 -14.25 9.29
C TRP A 50 -23.07 -14.60 8.24
N GLY A 51 -23.49 -15.15 7.08
CA GLY A 51 -22.59 -15.43 5.98
C GLY A 51 -21.83 -14.20 5.50
N ALA A 52 -22.51 -13.06 5.40
CA ALA A 52 -21.90 -11.80 5.03
C ALA A 52 -20.88 -11.30 6.10
N PHE A 53 -21.21 -11.44 7.39
CA PHE A 53 -20.26 -11.09 8.45
C PHE A 53 -19.01 -11.94 8.45
N VAL A 54 -19.15 -13.26 8.18
CA VAL A 54 -17.98 -14.15 8.05
C VAL A 54 -17.12 -13.74 6.86
N LYS A 55 -17.71 -13.60 5.67
CA LYS A 55 -17.02 -13.26 4.44
C LYS A 55 -16.32 -11.89 4.54
N GLY A 56 -17.03 -10.90 5.09
CA GLY A 56 -16.47 -9.56 5.25
C GLY A 56 -15.34 -9.50 6.28
N LEU A 57 -15.45 -10.27 7.37
CA LEU A 57 -14.37 -10.37 8.36
C LEU A 57 -13.08 -10.93 7.71
N ASP A 58 -13.21 -12.01 6.93
CA ASP A 58 -12.07 -12.63 6.24
C ASP A 58 -11.44 -11.64 5.24
N GLU A 59 -12.28 -10.94 4.47
CA GLU A 59 -11.82 -9.93 3.49
C GLU A 59 -11.04 -8.80 4.17
N VAL A 60 -11.54 -8.29 5.29
CA VAL A 60 -10.84 -7.23 6.03
C VAL A 60 -9.54 -7.74 6.64
N PHE A 61 -9.51 -8.96 7.21
CA PHE A 61 -8.25 -9.52 7.71
C PHE A 61 -7.21 -9.69 6.61
N VAL A 62 -7.56 -10.20 5.44
CA VAL A 62 -6.67 -10.29 4.27
C VAL A 62 -6.16 -8.91 3.85
N ARG A 63 -7.05 -7.92 3.84
CA ARG A 63 -6.74 -6.54 3.47
C ARG A 63 -5.75 -5.87 4.42
N ILE A 64 -5.98 -6.00 5.73
CA ILE A 64 -5.14 -5.35 6.74
C ILE A 64 -3.90 -6.15 7.12
N ALA A 65 -3.85 -7.46 6.88
CA ALA A 65 -2.62 -8.22 6.99
C ALA A 65 -1.69 -8.00 5.78
N GLY A 66 -2.25 -7.60 4.62
CA GLY A 66 -1.51 -7.52 3.36
C GLY A 66 -1.04 -8.89 2.85
N ASP A 67 -1.69 -9.97 3.29
CA ASP A 67 -1.36 -11.37 2.96
C ASP A 67 -2.64 -12.14 2.63
N SER A 68 -2.76 -12.65 1.40
CA SER A 68 -3.95 -13.37 0.93
C SER A 68 -4.19 -14.70 1.64
N ILE A 69 -3.14 -15.30 2.19
CA ILE A 69 -3.20 -16.59 2.89
C ILE A 69 -3.28 -16.45 4.42
N VAL A 70 -3.47 -15.24 4.95
CA VAL A 70 -3.56 -15.02 6.41
C VAL A 70 -4.64 -15.89 7.05
N MET A 71 -5.80 -16.06 6.38
CA MET A 71 -6.91 -16.85 6.92
C MET A 71 -6.67 -18.36 6.94
N ASP A 72 -5.64 -18.85 6.25
CA ASP A 72 -5.22 -20.27 6.33
C ASP A 72 -4.51 -20.56 7.65
N LYS A 73 -3.94 -19.54 8.27
CA LYS A 73 -3.13 -19.63 9.49
C LYS A 73 -3.82 -19.03 10.71
N LEU A 74 -4.63 -17.98 10.50
CA LEU A 74 -5.33 -17.28 11.56
C LEU A 74 -6.61 -18.02 11.94
N LYS A 75 -6.77 -18.35 13.21
CA LYS A 75 -8.04 -18.88 13.71
C LYS A 75 -9.11 -17.80 13.60
N ARG A 76 -10.18 -18.05 12.80
CA ARG A 76 -11.26 -17.08 12.66
C ARG A 76 -11.95 -16.83 13.99
N PRO A 77 -12.04 -15.57 14.46
CA PRO A 77 -12.83 -15.22 15.64
C PRO A 77 -14.32 -15.12 15.31
N ALA A 78 -15.18 -14.97 16.33
CA ALA A 78 -16.60 -14.76 16.12
C ALA A 78 -16.86 -13.40 15.44
N PRO A 79 -17.44 -13.36 14.20
CA PRO A 79 -17.53 -12.12 13.42
C PRO A 79 -18.28 -10.98 14.13
N THR A 80 -19.35 -11.33 14.87
CA THR A 80 -20.19 -10.35 15.56
C THR A 80 -19.46 -9.52 16.60
N ALA A 81 -18.36 -10.02 17.17
CA ALA A 81 -17.53 -9.28 18.12
C ALA A 81 -16.78 -8.11 17.47
N TYR A 82 -16.63 -8.14 16.15
CA TYR A 82 -15.84 -7.16 15.37
C TYR A 82 -16.73 -6.22 14.56
N VAL A 83 -18.02 -6.56 14.34
CA VAL A 83 -18.96 -5.68 13.62
C VAL A 83 -19.28 -4.47 14.49
N LYS A 84 -18.97 -3.27 14.00
CA LYS A 84 -19.30 -1.99 14.63
C LYS A 84 -20.71 -1.53 14.28
N ARG A 85 -21.07 -1.65 13.00
CA ARG A 85 -22.40 -1.35 12.45
C ARG A 85 -22.60 -2.04 11.10
N TYR A 86 -23.86 -2.19 10.70
CA TYR A 86 -24.22 -2.62 9.35
C TYR A 86 -25.54 -1.97 8.91
N SER A 87 -25.76 -1.93 7.60
CA SER A 87 -27.01 -1.48 6.99
C SER A 87 -27.24 -2.22 5.69
N TYR A 88 -28.46 -2.16 5.17
CA TYR A 88 -28.82 -2.74 3.89
C TYR A 88 -29.26 -1.65 2.92
N ASP A 89 -28.86 -1.82 1.66
CA ASP A 89 -29.37 -1.08 0.52
C ASP A 89 -30.03 -2.07 -0.45
N PRO A 90 -31.21 -1.75 -1.02
CA PRO A 90 -31.78 -2.55 -2.09
C PRO A 90 -30.92 -2.46 -3.35
N VAL A 91 -30.87 -3.55 -4.11
CA VAL A 91 -30.19 -3.64 -5.41
C VAL A 91 -31.25 -3.70 -6.51
N ASP A 92 -31.32 -2.63 -7.34
CA ASP A 92 -32.28 -2.50 -8.43
C ASP A 92 -31.56 -2.07 -9.73
N PRO A 93 -31.58 -2.86 -10.80
CA PRO A 93 -32.15 -4.22 -10.85
C PRO A 93 -31.36 -5.25 -10.02
N PRO A 94 -32.00 -6.33 -9.56
CA PRO A 94 -31.30 -7.39 -8.83
C PRO A 94 -30.17 -8.01 -9.65
N GLU A 95 -29.07 -8.34 -8.97
CA GLU A 95 -27.91 -8.98 -9.57
C GLU A 95 -28.03 -10.51 -9.48
N THR A 96 -27.43 -11.24 -10.43
CA THR A 96 -27.38 -12.69 -10.38
C THR A 96 -25.92 -13.15 -10.27
N ASN A 97 -25.63 -13.96 -9.26
CA ASN A 97 -24.28 -14.50 -9.09
C ASN A 97 -24.01 -15.68 -10.04
N VAL A 98 -22.77 -16.15 -10.06
CA VAL A 98 -22.32 -17.29 -10.91
C VAL A 98 -23.05 -18.60 -10.63
N LYS A 99 -23.76 -18.73 -9.50
CA LYS A 99 -24.57 -19.90 -9.14
C LYS A 99 -26.02 -19.75 -9.56
N GLY A 100 -26.41 -18.67 -10.24
CA GLY A 100 -27.78 -18.38 -10.65
C GLY A 100 -28.66 -17.84 -9.50
N GLU A 101 -28.09 -17.44 -8.36
CA GLU A 101 -28.85 -16.91 -7.24
C GLU A 101 -29.10 -15.42 -7.43
N VAL A 102 -30.35 -15.01 -7.26
CA VAL A 102 -30.76 -13.60 -7.35
C VAL A 102 -30.43 -12.88 -6.04
N LEU A 103 -29.65 -11.81 -6.15
CA LEU A 103 -29.18 -10.98 -5.03
C LEU A 103 -29.93 -9.65 -5.08
N THR A 104 -30.72 -9.38 -4.06
CA THR A 104 -31.64 -8.25 -4.02
C THR A 104 -31.21 -7.14 -3.05
N HIS A 105 -30.23 -7.43 -2.18
CA HIS A 105 -29.74 -6.49 -1.20
C HIS A 105 -28.23 -6.43 -1.17
N ARG A 106 -27.70 -5.28 -0.79
CA ARG A 106 -26.29 -5.07 -0.48
C ARG A 106 -26.18 -4.76 1.00
N ILE A 107 -25.53 -5.63 1.77
CA ILE A 107 -25.20 -5.36 3.15
C ILE A 107 -23.86 -4.61 3.21
N LYS A 108 -23.88 -3.44 3.84
CA LYS A 108 -22.70 -2.63 4.16
C LYS A 108 -22.32 -2.91 5.60
N ILE A 109 -21.09 -3.33 5.83
CA ILE A 109 -20.60 -3.72 7.14
C ILE A 109 -19.38 -2.90 7.46
N GLN A 110 -19.38 -2.24 8.62
CA GLN A 110 -18.19 -1.59 9.17
C GLN A 110 -17.69 -2.40 10.34
N TYR A 111 -16.43 -2.82 10.28
CA TYR A 111 -15.77 -3.51 11.38
C TYR A 111 -15.01 -2.53 12.29
N ASN A 112 -14.71 -2.99 13.52
CA ASN A 112 -13.87 -2.25 14.47
C ASN A 112 -12.40 -2.49 14.12
N GLY A 113 -11.77 -1.52 13.45
CA GLY A 113 -10.40 -1.61 12.97
C GLY A 113 -9.41 -1.92 14.09
N SER A 114 -9.47 -1.18 15.20
CA SER A 114 -8.55 -1.37 16.33
C SER A 114 -8.63 -2.77 16.95
N LEU A 115 -9.83 -3.36 17.01
CA LEU A 115 -9.98 -4.73 17.51
C LEU A 115 -9.42 -5.76 16.52
N MET A 116 -9.59 -5.53 15.21
CA MET A 116 -9.08 -6.42 14.17
C MET A 116 -7.56 -6.38 14.08
N GLU A 117 -6.98 -5.19 14.10
CA GLU A 117 -5.51 -5.01 14.12
C GLU A 117 -4.90 -5.66 15.35
N LYS A 118 -5.47 -5.38 16.53
CA LYS A 118 -5.02 -6.03 17.77
C LYS A 118 -5.10 -7.55 17.69
N TYR A 119 -6.16 -8.10 17.08
CA TYR A 119 -6.28 -9.55 16.92
C TYR A 119 -5.18 -10.14 16.03
N LEU A 120 -4.82 -9.48 14.92
CA LEU A 120 -3.67 -9.88 14.09
C LEU A 120 -2.37 -9.84 14.89
N GLN A 121 -2.10 -8.74 15.57
CA GLN A 121 -0.88 -8.53 16.36
C GLN A 121 -0.75 -9.55 17.48
N ASP A 122 -1.83 -9.80 18.24
CA ASP A 122 -1.88 -10.80 19.33
C ASP A 122 -1.58 -12.23 18.81
N ASN A 123 -1.87 -12.50 17.53
CA ASN A 123 -1.57 -13.78 16.87
C ASN A 123 -0.25 -13.76 16.05
N GLY A 124 0.55 -12.70 16.17
CA GLY A 124 1.88 -12.62 15.57
C GLY A 124 1.89 -12.26 14.08
N PHE A 125 0.79 -11.72 13.54
CA PHE A 125 0.72 -11.25 12.16
C PHE A 125 1.07 -9.76 12.05
N ALA A 126 1.63 -9.39 10.90
CA ALA A 126 1.86 -8.00 10.55
C ALA A 126 0.54 -7.28 10.26
N VAL A 127 0.54 -5.96 10.40
CA VAL A 127 -0.57 -5.08 10.06
C VAL A 127 -0.12 -4.06 9.02
N TRP A 128 -0.85 -3.96 7.92
CA TRP A 128 -0.73 -2.91 6.93
C TRP A 128 -1.86 -1.90 7.11
N GLY A 129 -1.55 -0.80 7.79
CA GLY A 129 -2.49 0.25 8.17
C GLY A 129 -3.03 1.07 7.00
N GLU A 130 -3.64 2.20 7.33
CA GLU A 130 -4.33 3.09 6.37
C GLU A 130 -3.36 3.84 5.43
N HIS A 131 -2.11 4.05 5.85
CA HIS A 131 -1.10 4.72 5.05
C HIS A 131 -0.52 3.76 4.00
N ARG A 132 -0.94 3.93 2.74
CA ARG A 132 -0.59 3.01 1.65
C ARG A 132 -0.08 3.76 0.42
N PRO A 133 1.00 3.28 -0.22
CA PRO A 133 1.51 3.94 -1.41
C PRO A 133 0.51 3.85 -2.56
N GLN A 134 0.36 4.93 -3.31
CA GLN A 134 -0.43 4.93 -4.53
C GLN A 134 0.31 4.20 -5.65
N VAL A 135 -0.31 3.19 -6.23
CA VAL A 135 0.24 2.37 -7.33
C VAL A 135 -0.26 2.89 -8.67
N ILE A 136 0.65 3.27 -9.57
CA ILE A 136 0.29 3.54 -10.98
C ILE A 136 0.17 2.22 -11.73
N ILE A 137 -0.91 2.03 -12.49
CA ILE A 137 -1.16 0.80 -13.26
C ILE A 137 -0.98 1.07 -14.75
N TRP A 138 -0.02 0.38 -15.37
CA TRP A 138 0.19 0.35 -16.81
C TRP A 138 -0.24 -1.02 -17.35
N LEU A 139 -1.46 -1.13 -17.89
CA LEU A 139 -2.00 -2.40 -18.37
C LEU A 139 -2.27 -2.35 -19.87
N ALA A 140 -1.54 -3.18 -20.61
CA ALA A 140 -1.76 -3.40 -22.03
C ALA A 140 -2.69 -4.58 -22.25
N VAL A 141 -3.70 -4.41 -23.10
CA VAL A 141 -4.66 -5.46 -23.42
C VAL A 141 -4.57 -5.76 -24.92
N ARG A 142 -4.49 -7.04 -25.27
CA ARG A 142 -4.58 -7.51 -26.66
C ARG A 142 -5.69 -8.55 -26.78
N ASP A 143 -6.73 -8.16 -27.52
CA ASP A 143 -7.83 -9.03 -27.89
C ASP A 143 -7.91 -9.14 -29.41
N GLY A 144 -7.49 -10.27 -29.92
CA GLY A 144 -7.35 -10.49 -31.36
C GLY A 144 -6.32 -9.55 -31.99
N ARG A 145 -6.78 -8.67 -32.89
CA ARG A 145 -5.93 -7.67 -33.58
C ARG A 145 -5.84 -6.33 -32.84
N ASN A 146 -6.69 -6.11 -31.86
CA ASN A 146 -6.74 -4.86 -31.11
C ASN A 146 -5.75 -4.93 -29.96
N GLU A 147 -4.82 -3.98 -29.92
CA GLU A 147 -3.89 -3.81 -28.81
C GLU A 147 -3.96 -2.36 -28.33
N TYR A 148 -4.15 -2.19 -27.02
CA TYR A 148 -4.31 -0.87 -26.41
C TYR A 148 -3.83 -0.87 -24.96
N VAL A 149 -3.61 0.32 -24.41
CA VAL A 149 -3.29 0.52 -23.01
C VAL A 149 -4.50 1.13 -22.31
N LEU A 150 -4.86 0.59 -21.16
CA LEU A 150 -5.92 1.15 -20.32
C LEU A 150 -5.51 2.50 -19.74
N LYS A 151 -6.45 3.43 -19.74
CA LYS A 151 -6.26 4.81 -19.28
C LYS A 151 -7.35 5.24 -18.32
N ALA A 152 -7.11 6.34 -17.62
CA ALA A 152 -8.02 6.86 -16.60
C ALA A 152 -9.46 7.08 -17.08
N ALA A 153 -9.63 7.53 -18.35
CA ALA A 153 -10.93 7.82 -18.94
C ALA A 153 -11.70 6.57 -19.44
N ASP A 154 -11.08 5.39 -19.45
CA ASP A 154 -11.74 4.18 -19.96
C ASP A 154 -12.79 3.66 -18.97
N GLN A 155 -13.91 3.21 -19.54
CA GLN A 155 -15.01 2.58 -18.82
C GLN A 155 -15.13 1.08 -19.18
N SER A 156 -14.00 0.44 -19.49
CA SER A 156 -13.98 -0.98 -19.85
C SER A 156 -14.20 -1.87 -18.63
N LEU A 157 -14.77 -3.04 -18.86
CA LEU A 157 -15.01 -4.04 -17.83
C LEU A 157 -13.69 -4.50 -17.18
N VAL A 158 -12.63 -4.67 -17.97
CA VAL A 158 -11.30 -5.04 -17.48
C VAL A 158 -10.77 -4.02 -16.47
N LYS A 159 -10.93 -2.71 -16.76
CA LYS A 159 -10.52 -1.64 -15.82
C LYS A 159 -11.37 -1.68 -14.55
N SER A 160 -12.68 -1.82 -14.68
CA SER A 160 -13.59 -1.90 -13.52
C SER A 160 -13.24 -3.06 -12.60
N MET A 161 -12.94 -4.24 -13.15
CA MET A 161 -12.51 -5.40 -12.38
C MET A 161 -11.17 -5.18 -11.67
N ALA A 162 -10.20 -4.56 -12.35
CA ALA A 162 -8.95 -4.22 -11.73
C ALA A 162 -9.13 -3.20 -10.59
N ASP A 163 -9.97 -2.18 -10.79
CA ASP A 163 -10.32 -1.20 -9.75
C ASP A 163 -10.98 -1.86 -8.54
N GLN A 164 -11.93 -2.79 -8.77
CA GLN A 164 -12.59 -3.54 -7.70
C GLN A 164 -11.59 -4.42 -6.93
N ALA A 165 -10.71 -5.13 -7.64
CA ALA A 165 -9.70 -5.98 -7.02
C ALA A 165 -8.71 -5.16 -6.16
N MET A 166 -8.26 -4.02 -6.66
CA MET A 166 -7.41 -3.10 -5.91
C MET A 166 -8.11 -2.55 -4.66
N THR A 167 -9.38 -2.13 -4.80
CA THR A 167 -10.21 -1.64 -3.68
C THR A 167 -10.41 -2.74 -2.64
N ARG A 168 -10.73 -3.96 -3.06
CA ARG A 168 -10.87 -5.12 -2.18
C ARG A 168 -9.62 -5.36 -1.34
N ARG A 169 -8.43 -5.20 -1.94
CA ARG A 169 -7.14 -5.32 -1.24
C ARG A 169 -6.72 -4.03 -0.53
N GLY A 170 -7.49 -2.95 -0.65
CA GLY A 170 -7.19 -1.65 -0.06
C GLY A 170 -5.94 -1.00 -0.64
N VAL A 171 -5.61 -1.25 -1.90
CA VAL A 171 -4.45 -0.65 -2.59
C VAL A 171 -4.92 0.57 -3.38
N PRO A 172 -4.48 1.79 -3.03
CA PRO A 172 -4.78 2.98 -3.82
C PRO A 172 -4.14 2.86 -5.21
N GLN A 173 -4.95 2.96 -6.25
CA GLN A 173 -4.47 2.88 -7.61
C GLN A 173 -4.63 4.19 -8.38
N ARG A 174 -3.83 4.34 -9.42
CA ARG A 174 -3.92 5.42 -10.40
C ARG A 174 -3.74 4.86 -11.80
N TRP A 175 -4.52 5.37 -12.75
CA TRP A 175 -4.40 5.04 -14.17
C TRP A 175 -3.73 6.18 -14.93
N PRO A 176 -2.93 5.90 -15.97
CA PRO A 176 -2.34 6.92 -16.81
C PRO A 176 -3.42 7.62 -17.65
N ILE A 177 -3.15 8.85 -18.05
CA ILE A 177 -3.94 9.55 -19.08
C ILE A 177 -3.69 8.90 -20.43
N TYR A 178 -2.49 8.38 -20.62
CA TYR A 178 -1.96 7.76 -21.83
C TYR A 178 -2.14 8.66 -23.09
N ASP A 179 -1.78 9.92 -22.95
CA ASP A 179 -1.76 10.91 -24.01
C ASP A 179 -0.50 10.79 -24.92
N ALA A 180 -0.28 11.76 -25.79
CA ALA A 180 0.88 11.75 -26.70
C ALA A 180 2.23 11.76 -25.94
N LYS A 181 2.29 12.40 -24.76
CA LYS A 181 3.49 12.45 -23.93
C LYS A 181 3.80 11.07 -23.35
N ASP A 182 2.79 10.38 -22.82
CA ASP A 182 2.96 9.03 -22.29
C ASP A 182 3.34 8.04 -23.39
N ARG A 183 2.65 8.07 -24.56
CA ARG A 183 2.97 7.19 -25.69
C ARG A 183 4.38 7.38 -26.22
N LYS A 184 4.93 8.60 -26.12
CA LYS A 184 6.33 8.87 -26.49
C LYS A 184 7.32 8.33 -25.45
N ALA A 185 6.94 8.37 -24.17
CA ALA A 185 7.80 7.97 -23.06
C ALA A 185 7.78 6.45 -22.80
N LEU A 186 6.65 5.79 -23.08
CA LEU A 186 6.42 4.39 -22.74
C LEU A 186 5.58 3.69 -23.82
N SER A 187 6.22 2.79 -24.56
CA SER A 187 5.56 1.98 -25.59
C SER A 187 4.80 0.80 -24.97
N ILE A 188 3.89 0.20 -25.74
CA ILE A 188 3.21 -1.05 -25.33
C ILE A 188 4.21 -2.17 -25.07
N ALA A 189 5.29 -2.24 -25.87
CA ALA A 189 6.34 -3.25 -25.67
C ALA A 189 7.07 -3.05 -24.35
N ASP A 190 7.34 -1.80 -23.94
CA ASP A 190 7.96 -1.49 -22.66
C ASP A 190 7.06 -1.88 -21.48
N ILE A 191 5.74 -1.63 -21.60
CA ILE A 191 4.74 -2.05 -20.58
C ILE A 191 4.74 -3.57 -20.45
N ARG A 192 4.66 -4.29 -21.57
CA ARG A 192 4.63 -5.76 -21.59
C ARG A 192 5.91 -6.38 -21.07
N GLY A 193 7.05 -5.76 -21.36
CA GLY A 193 8.37 -6.22 -20.90
C GLY A 193 8.68 -5.80 -19.45
N GLY A 194 7.89 -4.89 -18.87
CA GLY A 194 8.16 -4.35 -17.54
C GLY A 194 9.51 -3.65 -17.45
N PHE A 195 9.93 -2.94 -18.53
CA PHE A 195 11.25 -2.29 -18.61
C PHE A 195 11.32 -1.15 -17.60
N GLN A 196 12.04 -1.42 -16.50
CA GLN A 196 12.05 -0.61 -15.29
C GLN A 196 12.34 0.88 -15.56
N ASP A 197 13.36 1.19 -16.32
CA ASP A 197 13.80 2.58 -16.51
C ASP A 197 12.74 3.40 -17.26
N GLN A 198 12.15 2.83 -18.31
CA GLN A 198 11.10 3.45 -19.11
C GLN A 198 9.82 3.62 -18.28
N VAL A 199 9.40 2.57 -17.57
CA VAL A 199 8.21 2.60 -16.72
C VAL A 199 8.38 3.63 -15.60
N ASN A 200 9.51 3.62 -14.89
CA ASN A 200 9.78 4.57 -13.82
C ASN A 200 9.83 6.02 -14.33
N ALA A 201 10.44 6.25 -15.49
CA ALA A 201 10.48 7.59 -16.09
C ALA A 201 9.09 8.12 -16.45
N ALA A 202 8.22 7.27 -17.04
CA ALA A 202 6.84 7.62 -17.36
C ALA A 202 5.97 7.81 -16.10
N SER A 203 6.16 6.95 -15.10
CA SER A 203 5.41 6.94 -13.85
C SER A 203 5.62 8.19 -13.00
N LYS A 204 6.80 8.83 -13.06
CA LYS A 204 7.11 10.09 -12.36
C LYS A 204 6.13 11.22 -12.64
N ARG A 205 5.39 11.15 -13.74
CA ARG A 205 4.33 12.12 -14.07
C ARG A 205 3.11 11.97 -13.14
N TYR A 206 2.92 10.79 -12.57
CA TYR A 206 1.71 10.40 -11.83
C TYR A 206 1.97 10.18 -10.36
N THR A 207 3.01 9.45 -10.04
CA THR A 207 3.43 9.11 -8.69
C THR A 207 4.92 8.77 -8.66
N ARG A 208 5.51 8.81 -7.47
CA ARG A 208 6.85 8.25 -7.19
C ARG A 208 6.77 6.89 -6.49
N GLY A 209 5.54 6.47 -6.14
CA GLY A 209 5.26 5.17 -5.55
C GLY A 209 5.48 4.01 -6.52
N PRO A 210 5.09 2.80 -6.12
CA PRO A 210 5.21 1.60 -6.94
C PRO A 210 4.50 1.70 -8.28
N ALA A 211 5.02 1.01 -9.30
CA ALA A 211 4.35 0.87 -10.58
C ALA A 211 4.03 -0.61 -10.84
N LEU A 212 2.79 -0.90 -11.17
CA LEU A 212 2.33 -2.21 -11.62
C LEU A 212 2.18 -2.16 -13.14
N THR A 213 3.01 -2.91 -13.86
CA THR A 213 2.83 -3.12 -15.29
C THR A 213 2.23 -4.47 -15.56
N GLY A 214 1.41 -4.57 -16.59
CA GLY A 214 0.83 -5.84 -16.98
C GLY A 214 0.47 -5.90 -18.45
N SER A 215 0.35 -7.12 -18.95
CA SER A 215 -0.30 -7.38 -20.23
C SER A 215 -1.34 -8.47 -20.08
N LEU A 216 -2.46 -8.32 -20.78
CA LEU A 216 -3.55 -9.28 -20.84
C LEU A 216 -3.78 -9.64 -22.31
N ILE A 217 -3.57 -10.90 -22.68
CA ILE A 217 -3.56 -11.36 -24.06
C ILE A 217 -4.46 -12.59 -24.20
N TRP A 218 -5.46 -12.50 -25.08
CA TRP A 218 -6.24 -13.66 -25.50
C TRP A 218 -5.50 -14.44 -26.61
N ASN A 219 -5.20 -15.71 -26.37
CA ASN A 219 -4.47 -16.56 -27.31
C ASN A 219 -5.37 -17.46 -28.17
N GLY A 220 -6.71 -17.26 -28.12
CA GLY A 220 -7.72 -18.07 -28.81
C GLY A 220 -8.26 -19.23 -27.94
N ARG A 221 -7.67 -19.50 -26.76
CA ARG A 221 -8.07 -20.59 -25.88
C ARG A 221 -8.21 -20.15 -24.44
N GLN A 222 -7.32 -19.30 -23.97
CA GLN A 222 -7.30 -18.74 -22.63
C GLN A 222 -6.65 -17.36 -22.63
N TRP A 223 -6.87 -16.60 -21.58
CA TRP A 223 -6.14 -15.37 -21.28
C TRP A 223 -4.77 -15.73 -20.70
N GLN A 224 -3.77 -15.03 -21.16
CA GLN A 224 -2.41 -15.05 -20.63
C GLN A 224 -2.05 -13.65 -20.16
N SER A 225 -1.36 -13.54 -19.06
CA SER A 225 -0.89 -12.27 -18.55
C SER A 225 0.51 -12.38 -17.97
N ASN A 226 1.31 -11.35 -18.18
CA ASN A 226 2.55 -11.14 -17.47
C ASN A 226 2.49 -9.82 -16.71
N TRP A 227 3.06 -9.83 -15.54
CA TRP A 227 3.00 -8.72 -14.60
C TRP A 227 4.37 -8.41 -14.04
N SER A 228 4.58 -7.13 -13.72
CA SER A 228 5.77 -6.67 -13.03
C SER A 228 5.38 -5.61 -12.01
N LEU A 229 5.71 -5.83 -10.76
CA LEU A 229 5.61 -4.82 -9.72
C LEU A 229 7.00 -4.21 -9.50
N LEU A 230 7.13 -2.93 -9.82
CA LEU A 230 8.38 -2.17 -9.73
C LEU A 230 8.35 -1.32 -8.46
N MET A 231 9.29 -1.58 -7.57
CA MET A 231 9.45 -0.89 -6.28
C MET A 231 10.91 -0.50 -6.08
N ALA A 232 11.17 0.48 -5.24
CA ALA A 232 12.55 0.86 -4.90
C ALA A 232 13.29 -0.25 -4.12
N SER A 233 12.56 -1.13 -3.43
CA SER A 233 13.09 -2.32 -2.73
C SER A 233 13.42 -3.49 -3.66
N GLY A 234 13.06 -3.40 -4.93
CA GLY A 234 13.29 -4.42 -5.96
C GLY A 234 12.05 -4.79 -6.74
N ASN A 235 12.27 -5.37 -7.89
CA ASN A 235 11.19 -5.73 -8.82
C ASN A 235 10.74 -7.18 -8.61
N ARG A 236 9.47 -7.44 -8.90
CA ARG A 236 8.88 -8.77 -8.92
C ARG A 236 8.16 -8.99 -10.24
N HIS A 237 8.31 -10.20 -10.79
CA HIS A 237 7.69 -10.58 -12.06
C HIS A 237 6.95 -11.90 -11.87
N TRP A 238 5.78 -12.03 -12.51
CA TRP A 238 5.00 -13.27 -12.53
C TRP A 238 4.11 -13.35 -13.75
N ASP A 239 3.78 -14.58 -14.12
CA ASP A 239 2.89 -14.90 -15.23
C ASP A 239 1.68 -15.65 -14.73
N LEU A 240 0.53 -15.41 -15.34
CA LEU A 240 -0.72 -16.10 -15.06
C LEU A 240 -1.44 -16.49 -16.36
N ALA A 241 -2.23 -17.55 -16.28
CA ALA A 241 -3.14 -17.94 -17.35
C ALA A 241 -4.45 -18.45 -16.75
N ASP A 242 -5.57 -18.07 -17.36
CA ASP A 242 -6.91 -18.55 -16.97
C ASP A 242 -7.85 -18.41 -18.17
N THR A 243 -8.92 -19.20 -18.20
CA THR A 243 -10.01 -19.05 -19.17
C THR A 243 -10.91 -17.87 -18.83
N ASP A 244 -10.93 -17.47 -17.56
CA ASP A 244 -11.66 -16.34 -17.02
C ASP A 244 -10.70 -15.18 -16.67
N TYR A 245 -10.82 -14.06 -17.39
CA TYR A 245 -9.97 -12.89 -17.16
C TYR A 245 -10.26 -12.17 -15.84
N GLU A 246 -11.46 -12.29 -15.27
CA GLU A 246 -11.76 -11.75 -13.95
C GLU A 246 -10.95 -12.48 -12.87
N GLN A 247 -10.94 -13.81 -12.92
CA GLN A 247 -10.13 -14.64 -12.03
C GLN A 247 -8.64 -14.30 -12.17
N LEU A 248 -8.20 -14.12 -13.40
CA LEU A 248 -6.81 -13.78 -13.70
C LEU A 248 -6.41 -12.42 -13.14
N ILE A 249 -7.25 -11.38 -13.30
CA ILE A 249 -7.03 -10.04 -12.76
C ILE A 249 -7.03 -10.09 -11.23
N ASN A 250 -7.99 -10.78 -10.62
CA ASN A 250 -8.06 -10.94 -9.16
C ASN A 250 -6.78 -11.58 -8.61
N LYS A 251 -6.31 -12.68 -9.20
CA LYS A 251 -5.07 -13.36 -8.81
C LYS A 251 -3.84 -12.44 -8.97
N ALA A 252 -3.80 -11.66 -10.05
CA ALA A 252 -2.69 -10.75 -10.30
C ALA A 252 -2.62 -9.64 -9.26
N VAL A 253 -3.76 -9.04 -8.93
CA VAL A 253 -3.85 -8.00 -7.91
C VAL A 253 -3.58 -8.57 -6.51
N ASP A 254 -4.05 -9.79 -6.21
CA ASP A 254 -3.76 -10.45 -4.93
C ASP A 254 -2.25 -10.62 -4.73
N GLN A 255 -1.53 -11.12 -5.75
CA GLN A 255 -0.08 -11.26 -5.70
C GLN A 255 0.62 -9.90 -5.56
N ALA A 256 0.19 -8.87 -6.32
CA ALA A 256 0.75 -7.53 -6.19
C ALA A 256 0.55 -6.96 -4.77
N ALA A 257 -0.65 -7.12 -4.21
CA ALA A 257 -0.97 -6.65 -2.87
C ALA A 257 -0.20 -7.42 -1.79
N ASP A 258 0.02 -8.73 -1.94
CA ASP A 258 0.84 -9.52 -1.03
C ASP A 258 2.31 -9.07 -1.05
N MET A 259 2.84 -8.77 -2.23
CA MET A 259 4.20 -8.22 -2.38
C MET A 259 4.32 -6.84 -1.73
N LEU A 260 3.32 -5.96 -1.90
CA LEU A 260 3.27 -4.67 -1.21
C LEU A 260 3.13 -4.87 0.30
N GLY A 261 2.24 -5.74 0.75
CA GLY A 261 2.07 -6.08 2.16
C GLY A 261 3.37 -6.58 2.79
N SER A 262 4.15 -7.38 2.09
CA SER A 262 5.45 -7.86 2.58
C SER A 262 6.48 -6.75 2.82
N VAL A 263 6.29 -5.57 2.20
CA VAL A 263 7.17 -4.39 2.36
C VAL A 263 6.61 -3.40 3.38
N PHE A 264 5.30 -3.21 3.39
CA PHE A 264 4.65 -2.13 4.14
C PHE A 264 3.88 -2.58 5.38
N ALA A 265 3.50 -3.87 5.48
CA ALA A 265 2.90 -4.38 6.70
C ALA A 265 3.97 -4.58 7.79
N VAL A 266 3.63 -4.26 9.02
CA VAL A 266 4.58 -4.21 10.12
C VAL A 266 4.13 -5.08 11.28
N HIS A 267 5.07 -5.84 11.83
CA HIS A 267 4.89 -6.52 13.10
C HIS A 267 5.03 -5.51 14.23
N GLU A 268 4.02 -5.38 15.08
CA GLU A 268 4.20 -4.65 16.32
C GLU A 268 5.23 -5.40 17.17
N GLY A 269 6.24 -4.69 17.68
CA GLY A 269 7.19 -5.25 18.61
C GLY A 269 6.44 -5.86 19.81
N LYS A 270 6.91 -7.00 20.32
CA LYS A 270 6.28 -7.66 21.47
C LYS A 270 6.06 -6.65 22.57
N THR A 271 4.87 -6.67 23.19
CA THR A 271 4.49 -5.81 24.32
C THR A 271 5.62 -5.81 25.36
N GLY A 272 6.21 -4.65 25.61
CA GLY A 272 7.38 -4.52 26.50
C GLY A 272 8.73 -4.37 25.80
N GLN A 273 8.81 -4.39 24.46
CA GLN A 273 10.05 -4.09 23.74
C GLN A 273 10.30 -2.57 23.77
N GLU A 274 11.52 -2.17 24.08
CA GLU A 274 11.94 -0.77 24.11
C GLU A 274 11.79 -0.15 22.71
N LEU A 275 11.09 0.99 22.61
CA LEU A 275 10.90 1.69 21.33
C LEU A 275 12.25 2.15 20.79
N VAL A 276 12.50 1.87 19.52
CA VAL A 276 13.73 2.31 18.84
C VAL A 276 13.62 3.80 18.51
N ALA A 277 14.53 4.62 19.02
CA ALA A 277 14.60 6.04 18.70
C ALA A 277 15.48 6.25 17.46
N VAL A 278 14.92 6.91 16.44
CA VAL A 278 15.61 7.26 15.19
C VAL A 278 15.49 8.76 14.96
N ARG A 279 16.57 9.41 14.51
CA ARG A 279 16.58 10.83 14.15
C ARG A 279 16.59 10.99 12.64
N LEU A 280 15.65 11.82 12.13
CA LEU A 280 15.58 12.21 10.74
C LEU A 280 15.81 13.71 10.61
N ASP A 281 16.74 14.12 9.76
CA ASP A 281 16.88 15.50 9.33
C ASP A 281 16.21 15.68 7.96
N ILE A 282 15.15 16.49 7.91
CA ILE A 282 14.34 16.70 6.72
C ILE A 282 14.57 18.13 6.22
N ALA A 283 15.19 18.24 5.07
CA ALA A 283 15.47 19.51 4.42
C ALA A 283 14.29 20.00 3.55
N ALA A 284 14.38 21.27 3.10
CA ALA A 284 13.38 21.95 2.28
C ALA A 284 12.00 22.12 2.95
N VAL A 285 11.97 22.22 4.28
CA VAL A 285 10.80 22.59 5.06
C VAL A 285 10.73 24.13 5.15
N THR A 286 10.22 24.76 4.08
CA THR A 286 10.29 26.22 3.90
C THR A 286 9.07 26.99 4.39
N SER A 287 8.03 26.30 4.88
CA SER A 287 6.79 26.91 5.37
C SER A 287 6.17 26.09 6.50
N VAL A 288 5.32 26.75 7.31
CA VAL A 288 4.53 26.08 8.36
C VAL A 288 3.60 25.01 7.78
N GLU A 289 3.06 25.24 6.61
CA GLU A 289 2.21 24.26 5.92
C GLU A 289 3.03 23.00 5.56
N ARG A 290 4.24 23.19 5.02
CA ARG A 290 5.14 22.09 4.70
C ARG A 290 5.61 21.33 5.94
N TYR A 291 5.86 22.06 7.04
CA TYR A 291 6.16 21.44 8.33
C TYR A 291 5.04 20.51 8.80
N ARG A 292 3.78 20.99 8.77
CA ARG A 292 2.61 20.18 9.16
C ARG A 292 2.44 18.94 8.29
N GLN A 293 2.58 19.09 6.97
CA GLN A 293 2.50 17.96 6.04
C GLN A 293 3.55 16.89 6.36
N VAL A 294 4.79 17.29 6.63
CA VAL A 294 5.86 16.36 6.99
C VAL A 294 5.59 15.70 8.34
N GLU A 295 5.18 16.47 9.35
CA GLU A 295 4.88 15.94 10.67
C GLU A 295 3.70 14.94 10.62
N GLU A 296 2.63 15.28 9.90
CA GLU A 296 1.46 14.42 9.69
C GLU A 296 1.86 13.14 8.96
N TYR A 297 2.59 13.26 7.85
CA TYR A 297 3.14 12.11 7.12
C TYR A 297 3.94 11.17 8.02
N LEU A 298 4.88 11.71 8.82
CA LEU A 298 5.68 10.89 9.72
C LEU A 298 4.85 10.21 10.82
N ARG A 299 3.79 10.86 11.31
CA ARG A 299 2.86 10.29 12.29
C ARG A 299 2.00 9.16 11.71
N ASP A 300 1.67 9.26 10.42
CA ASP A 300 0.83 8.30 9.71
C ASP A 300 1.58 7.02 9.32
N ILE A 301 2.91 7.02 9.37
CA ILE A 301 3.70 5.80 9.17
C ILE A 301 3.38 4.79 10.29
N SER A 302 2.85 3.63 9.94
CA SER A 302 2.29 2.64 10.87
C SER A 302 3.25 2.18 11.98
N ILE A 303 4.57 2.16 11.71
CA ILE A 303 5.59 1.80 12.71
C ILE A 303 5.97 2.94 13.65
N VAL A 304 5.58 4.18 13.34
CA VAL A 304 5.93 5.34 14.16
C VAL A 304 4.95 5.46 15.34
N SER A 305 5.50 5.43 16.54
CA SER A 305 4.74 5.59 17.79
C SER A 305 4.63 7.05 18.21
N SER A 306 5.69 7.84 17.98
CA SER A 306 5.70 9.28 18.26
C SER A 306 6.66 10.01 17.36
N VAL A 307 6.34 11.27 17.06
CA VAL A 307 7.15 12.22 16.29
C VAL A 307 7.36 13.44 17.15
N VAL A 308 8.62 13.79 17.41
CA VAL A 308 9.00 14.95 18.21
C VAL A 308 9.99 15.80 17.40
N PRO A 309 9.68 17.07 17.09
CA PRO A 309 10.66 17.96 16.50
C PRO A 309 11.73 18.31 17.53
N LEU A 310 13.01 18.13 17.18
CA LEU A 310 14.13 18.46 18.05
C LEU A 310 14.71 19.83 17.76
N THR A 311 14.94 20.13 16.48
CA THR A 311 15.62 21.34 16.05
C THR A 311 15.08 21.80 14.70
N ILE A 312 14.91 23.10 14.55
CA ILE A 312 14.60 23.77 13.27
C ILE A 312 15.82 24.63 12.93
N ASN A 313 16.46 24.33 11.80
CA ASN A 313 17.64 25.05 11.34
C ASN A 313 17.44 25.51 9.89
N GLY A 314 17.13 26.79 9.71
CA GLY A 314 16.82 27.36 8.40
C GLY A 314 15.62 26.66 7.74
N SER A 315 15.86 25.91 6.67
CA SER A 315 14.85 25.14 5.95
C SER A 315 14.91 23.63 6.24
N SER A 316 15.64 23.20 7.28
CA SER A 316 15.62 21.81 7.72
C SER A 316 15.04 21.66 9.12
N VAL A 317 14.40 20.51 9.36
CA VAL A 317 13.83 20.13 10.65
C VAL A 317 14.31 18.73 11.01
N MET A 318 14.91 18.64 12.19
CA MET A 318 15.28 17.35 12.77
C MET A 318 14.13 16.82 13.62
N PHE A 319 13.65 15.64 13.30
CA PHE A 319 12.65 14.91 14.08
C PHE A 319 13.27 13.71 14.79
N GLU A 320 12.84 13.45 16.01
CA GLU A 320 13.04 12.18 16.68
C GLU A 320 11.76 11.36 16.55
N LEU A 321 11.91 10.16 15.97
CA LEU A 321 10.84 9.19 15.84
C LEU A 321 11.06 8.05 16.83
N LYS A 322 10.00 7.64 17.53
CA LYS A 322 10.00 6.38 18.27
C LYS A 322 9.27 5.33 17.45
N LEU A 323 9.95 4.23 17.16
CA LEU A 323 9.45 3.16 16.31
C LEU A 323 8.99 1.96 17.13
N ARG A 324 7.86 1.36 16.72
CA ARG A 324 7.37 0.05 17.20
C ARG A 324 8.10 -1.12 16.53
N SER A 325 8.93 -0.84 15.54
CA SER A 325 9.73 -1.79 14.78
C SER A 325 11.19 -1.32 14.72
N ASN A 326 11.96 -1.76 13.73
CA ASN A 326 13.35 -1.42 13.56
C ASN A 326 13.56 -0.31 12.51
N GLU A 327 14.78 0.25 12.48
CA GLU A 327 15.17 1.28 11.52
C GLU A 327 15.11 0.81 10.06
N GLY A 328 15.42 -0.46 9.80
CA GLY A 328 15.38 -1.06 8.46
C GLY A 328 13.98 -1.02 7.85
N ASP A 329 12.94 -1.27 8.65
CA ASP A 329 11.55 -1.18 8.23
C ASP A 329 11.17 0.26 7.89
N LEU A 330 11.60 1.24 8.70
CA LEU A 330 11.39 2.67 8.40
C LEU A 330 12.05 3.04 7.06
N LEU A 331 13.30 2.64 6.86
CA LEU A 331 14.01 2.91 5.61
C LEU A 331 13.34 2.27 4.39
N ASN A 332 12.81 1.06 4.54
CA ASN A 332 12.06 0.40 3.47
C ASN A 332 10.78 1.15 3.13
N ILE A 333 10.03 1.62 4.12
CA ILE A 333 8.84 2.43 3.92
C ILE A 333 9.20 3.74 3.21
N LEU A 334 10.16 4.50 3.75
CA LEU A 334 10.59 5.78 3.19
C LEU A 334 11.16 5.67 1.76
N LYS A 335 11.84 4.57 1.42
CA LYS A 335 12.34 4.32 0.05
C LYS A 335 11.24 4.06 -0.96
N ASN A 336 10.18 3.37 -0.55
CA ASN A 336 9.08 2.98 -1.42
C ASN A 336 7.93 3.97 -1.42
N ASP A 337 7.95 4.94 -0.51
CA ASP A 337 6.99 6.03 -0.46
C ASP A 337 7.47 7.23 -1.30
N ALA A 338 6.50 7.96 -1.84
CA ALA A 338 6.75 9.09 -2.74
C ALA A 338 7.03 10.41 -2.02
N GLU A 339 6.78 10.48 -0.72
CA GLU A 339 6.81 11.75 0.03
C GLU A 339 8.22 12.27 0.30
N LEU A 340 9.15 11.38 0.65
CA LEU A 340 10.52 11.73 1.03
C LEU A 340 11.54 11.09 0.10
N VAL A 341 12.47 11.87 -0.42
CA VAL A 341 13.58 11.40 -1.25
C VAL A 341 14.86 11.45 -0.43
N LYS A 342 15.54 10.32 -0.28
CA LYS A 342 16.86 10.27 0.36
C LYS A 342 17.89 11.01 -0.49
N VAL A 343 18.56 11.99 0.10
CA VAL A 343 19.75 12.59 -0.48
C VAL A 343 20.96 12.08 0.30
N GLU A 344 21.89 11.46 -0.41
CA GLU A 344 23.21 11.18 0.15
C GLU A 344 23.99 12.48 0.24
N VAL A 345 24.26 12.94 1.46
CA VAL A 345 25.23 14.02 1.68
C VAL A 345 26.60 13.34 1.68
N SER A 346 27.44 13.67 0.70
CA SER A 346 28.86 13.34 0.77
C SER A 346 29.42 13.99 2.04
N SER A 347 30.09 13.21 2.88
CA SER A 347 30.79 13.70 4.05
C SER A 347 31.64 14.91 3.64
N VAL A 348 31.39 16.05 4.27
CA VAL A 348 32.34 17.17 4.25
C VAL A 348 33.62 16.63 4.89
N PRO A 349 34.80 16.72 4.25
CA PRO A 349 36.05 16.36 4.91
C PRO A 349 36.17 17.18 6.18
N ASP A 350 36.55 16.53 7.30
CA ASP A 350 36.93 17.23 8.52
C ASP A 350 37.91 18.34 8.13
N GLU A 351 37.57 19.59 8.47
CA GLU A 351 38.53 20.67 8.38
C GLU A 351 39.73 20.26 9.21
N GLU A 352 40.86 20.09 8.53
CA GLU A 352 42.17 19.91 9.17
C GLU A 352 42.34 21.04 10.18
N ALA A 353 42.54 20.64 11.42
CA ALA A 353 42.95 21.55 12.47
C ALA A 353 44.21 22.29 11.99
N PHE A 354 44.08 23.61 11.80
CA PHE A 354 45.25 24.48 11.71
C PHE A 354 45.84 24.62 13.10
N ASP A 355 47.05 24.10 13.24
CA ASP A 355 48.00 24.42 14.33
C ASP A 355 48.32 25.93 14.41
#